data_e2ae9a654e0ede2efbb9e5f9774289da
#
_entry.id   e2ae9a654e0ede2efbb9e5f9774289da
#
_cell.length_a   1.000
_cell.length_b   1.000
_cell.length_c   1.000
_cell.angle_alpha   90.00
_cell.angle_beta   90.00
_cell.angle_gamma   90.00
#
_symmetry.space_group_name_H-M   'P 1'
#
loop_
_entity.id
_entity.type
_entity.pdbx_description
1 polymer ?
#
loop_
_entity_poly.entity_id
_entity_poly.type
_entity_poly.pdbx_seq_one_letter_code
_entity_poly.pdbx_strand_id
1 'polypeptide(L)'
;MSIKVAVWGPGSMGVIALRAVIDHPELQLTDLVVHSDAKAGRDAGELCGIGAVGVAATKDAAAMLDGDAEVVVYAAAANLRPLEAVADMVSILRAGKNVVSCSVVPLVYPNAVDSAFTDPLRDAALAGGVSFFTTGIDSGFANDVLPLALSGVSRNIDSIRMTEMFNYGTYPDRAAVYEILGFGQPPEFAAFAATPGVFTFGWGPVLHQIATGLGTRIDDIAETVERIPAEESFDTPTGHIAAGTIAAMRSTLTGYVDGTPTFVLDHVSR
;
A
#
# COMPACT_ATOMS: atom_id res chain seq x y z
N MET A 1 -14.47 25.98 -6.67
CA MET A 1 -13.51 25.42 -7.65
C MET A 1 -13.25 23.99 -7.22
N SER A 2 -13.43 23.02 -8.11
CA SER A 2 -13.06 21.63 -7.85
C SER A 2 -11.58 21.40 -8.20
N ILE A 3 -10.91 20.56 -7.41
CA ILE A 3 -9.53 20.14 -7.67
C ILE A 3 -9.56 19.10 -8.80
N LYS A 4 -8.75 19.28 -9.82
CA LYS A 4 -8.62 18.37 -10.95
C LYS A 4 -7.71 17.20 -10.60
N VAL A 5 -8.23 15.98 -10.72
CA VAL A 5 -7.57 14.76 -10.27
C VAL A 5 -7.49 13.76 -11.41
N ALA A 6 -6.29 13.23 -11.63
CA ALA A 6 -6.07 12.01 -12.41
C ALA A 6 -5.93 10.81 -11.49
N VAL A 7 -6.37 9.63 -11.93
CA VAL A 7 -6.11 8.36 -11.23
C VAL A 7 -5.22 7.50 -12.11
N TRP A 8 -4.16 6.93 -11.52
CA TRP A 8 -3.24 6.03 -12.21
C TRP A 8 -3.24 4.65 -11.57
N GLY A 9 -3.70 3.65 -12.32
CA GLY A 9 -3.71 2.25 -11.92
C GLY A 9 -4.98 1.79 -11.19
N PRO A 10 -6.13 1.67 -11.88
CA PRO A 10 -7.37 1.19 -11.30
C PRO A 10 -7.33 -0.35 -11.14
N GLY A 11 -6.44 -0.84 -10.29
CA GLY A 11 -6.43 -2.20 -9.76
C GLY A 11 -7.43 -2.35 -8.61
N SER A 12 -7.28 -3.37 -7.76
CA SER A 12 -8.21 -3.63 -6.63
C SER A 12 -8.36 -2.41 -5.73
N MET A 13 -7.25 -1.79 -5.32
CA MET A 13 -7.29 -0.57 -4.49
C MET A 13 -7.60 0.68 -5.31
N GLY A 14 -7.04 0.78 -6.52
CA GLY A 14 -7.23 1.94 -7.38
C GLY A 14 -8.66 2.15 -7.84
N VAL A 15 -9.48 1.10 -7.96
CA VAL A 15 -10.92 1.21 -8.23
C VAL A 15 -11.66 1.86 -7.06
N ILE A 16 -11.26 1.58 -5.82
CA ILE A 16 -11.84 2.21 -4.63
C ILE A 16 -11.47 3.70 -4.60
N ALA A 17 -10.21 4.03 -4.85
CA ALA A 17 -9.74 5.41 -4.93
C ALA A 17 -10.42 6.18 -6.08
N LEU A 18 -10.56 5.55 -7.26
CA LEU A 18 -11.27 6.13 -8.41
C LEU A 18 -12.71 6.49 -8.05
N ARG A 19 -13.42 5.57 -7.40
CA ARG A 19 -14.78 5.81 -6.93
C ARG A 19 -14.84 6.97 -5.94
N ALA A 20 -13.93 7.00 -4.96
CA ALA A 20 -13.87 8.08 -3.98
C ALA A 20 -13.61 9.45 -4.64
N VAL A 21 -12.78 9.52 -5.69
CA VAL A 21 -12.54 10.75 -6.45
C VAL A 21 -13.82 11.18 -7.19
N ILE A 22 -14.52 10.25 -7.83
CA ILE A 22 -15.75 10.56 -8.60
C ILE A 22 -16.89 11.01 -7.68
N ASP A 23 -17.04 10.35 -6.51
CA ASP A 23 -18.13 10.64 -5.56
C ASP A 23 -17.89 11.93 -4.73
N HIS A 24 -16.64 12.45 -4.71
CA HIS A 24 -16.30 13.60 -3.86
C HIS A 24 -16.71 14.93 -4.51
N PRO A 25 -17.51 15.78 -3.84
CA PRO A 25 -18.10 16.98 -4.45
C PRO A 25 -17.08 18.08 -4.81
N GLU A 26 -15.89 18.06 -4.21
CA GLU A 26 -14.83 19.05 -4.48
C GLU A 26 -13.74 18.54 -5.43
N LEU A 27 -13.84 17.28 -5.91
CA LEU A 27 -12.89 16.69 -6.84
C LEU A 27 -13.52 16.55 -8.22
N GLN A 28 -12.70 16.67 -9.26
CA GLN A 28 -13.10 16.46 -10.64
C GLN A 28 -12.12 15.47 -11.27
N LEU A 29 -12.59 14.28 -11.62
CA LEU A 29 -11.80 13.33 -12.39
C LEU A 29 -11.56 13.89 -13.81
N THR A 30 -10.29 14.01 -14.20
CA THR A 30 -9.89 14.45 -15.55
C THR A 30 -9.35 13.31 -16.39
N ASP A 31 -8.57 12.40 -15.79
CA ASP A 31 -7.87 11.34 -16.50
C ASP A 31 -7.88 10.04 -15.71
N LEU A 32 -7.83 8.92 -16.43
CA LEU A 32 -7.60 7.59 -15.86
C LEU A 32 -6.52 6.86 -16.66
N VAL A 33 -5.34 6.67 -16.04
CA VAL A 33 -4.23 5.94 -16.66
C VAL A 33 -4.27 4.46 -16.30
N VAL A 34 -4.18 3.61 -17.32
CA VAL A 34 -4.21 2.14 -17.21
C VAL A 34 -3.04 1.50 -17.95
N HIS A 35 -2.62 0.29 -17.53
CA HIS A 35 -1.63 -0.50 -18.24
C HIS A 35 -2.27 -1.59 -19.13
N SER A 36 -3.47 -2.07 -18.75
CA SER A 36 -4.15 -3.18 -19.41
C SER A 36 -4.90 -2.72 -20.67
N ASP A 37 -4.70 -3.41 -21.79
CA ASP A 37 -5.46 -3.21 -23.02
C ASP A 37 -6.97 -3.46 -22.81
N ALA A 38 -7.32 -4.40 -21.92
CA ALA A 38 -8.71 -4.69 -21.57
C ALA A 38 -9.44 -3.54 -20.87
N LYS A 39 -8.71 -2.58 -20.30
CA LYS A 39 -9.26 -1.40 -19.63
C LYS A 39 -9.16 -0.13 -20.48
N ALA A 40 -8.23 -0.08 -21.42
CA ALA A 40 -8.02 1.07 -22.29
C ALA A 40 -9.29 1.37 -23.13
N GLY A 41 -9.67 2.64 -23.20
CA GLY A 41 -10.86 3.12 -23.88
C GLY A 41 -12.19 2.93 -23.12
N ARG A 42 -12.20 2.20 -22.01
CA ARG A 42 -13.41 2.04 -21.19
C ARG A 42 -13.63 3.27 -20.31
N ASP A 43 -14.88 3.56 -20.03
CA ASP A 43 -15.25 4.66 -19.13
C ASP A 43 -14.81 4.37 -17.68
N ALA A 44 -14.31 5.40 -17.00
CA ALA A 44 -13.81 5.31 -15.63
C ALA A 44 -14.89 4.88 -14.63
N GLY A 45 -16.10 5.44 -14.75
CA GLY A 45 -17.21 5.09 -13.88
C GLY A 45 -17.71 3.66 -14.09
N GLU A 46 -17.68 3.17 -15.34
CA GLU A 46 -17.98 1.76 -15.63
C GLU A 46 -16.96 0.83 -15.02
N LEU A 47 -15.66 1.19 -15.05
CA LEU A 47 -14.58 0.40 -14.43
C LEU A 47 -14.72 0.29 -12.91
N CYS A 48 -15.36 1.24 -12.24
CA CYS A 48 -15.63 1.21 -10.81
C CYS A 48 -17.11 0.93 -10.44
N GLY A 49 -17.96 0.63 -11.44
CA GLY A 49 -19.32 0.12 -11.23
C GLY A 49 -20.37 1.16 -10.85
N ILE A 50 -20.18 2.44 -11.21
CA ILE A 50 -21.14 3.54 -10.92
C ILE A 50 -21.81 4.12 -12.16
N GLY A 51 -21.61 3.52 -13.35
CA GLY A 51 -22.09 4.01 -14.63
C GLY A 51 -21.13 5.01 -15.28
N ALA A 52 -21.43 5.41 -16.52
CA ALA A 52 -20.52 6.26 -17.30
C ALA A 52 -20.41 7.68 -16.72
N VAL A 53 -19.19 8.18 -16.63
CA VAL A 53 -18.85 9.54 -16.15
C VAL A 53 -18.19 10.41 -17.24
N GLY A 54 -17.95 9.86 -18.44
CA GLY A 54 -17.41 10.58 -19.58
C GLY A 54 -15.89 10.70 -19.63
N VAL A 55 -15.14 9.98 -18.75
CA VAL A 55 -13.68 9.94 -18.75
C VAL A 55 -13.22 8.57 -19.23
N ALA A 56 -12.60 8.49 -20.40
CA ALA A 56 -12.08 7.26 -20.96
C ALA A 56 -10.69 6.92 -20.40
N ALA A 57 -10.50 5.65 -20.01
CA ALA A 57 -9.20 5.16 -19.57
C ALA A 57 -8.18 5.15 -20.72
N THR A 58 -6.97 5.63 -20.47
CA THR A 58 -5.89 5.71 -21.47
C THR A 58 -4.63 4.98 -21.02
N LYS A 59 -3.86 4.49 -21.98
CA LYS A 59 -2.48 4.01 -21.75
C LYS A 59 -1.44 5.12 -21.97
N ASP A 60 -1.88 6.26 -22.48
CA ASP A 60 -1.02 7.41 -22.75
C ASP A 60 -0.81 8.24 -21.47
N ALA A 61 0.19 7.83 -20.70
CA ALA A 61 0.59 8.56 -19.49
C ALA A 61 1.17 9.95 -19.83
N ALA A 62 1.80 10.12 -21.00
CA ALA A 62 2.37 11.40 -21.40
C ALA A 62 1.27 12.45 -21.62
N ALA A 63 0.16 12.07 -22.26
CA ALA A 63 -0.98 12.96 -22.41
C ALA A 63 -1.56 13.43 -21.07
N MET A 64 -1.62 12.53 -20.05
CA MET A 64 -2.05 12.92 -18.70
C MET A 64 -1.03 13.84 -18.03
N LEU A 65 0.27 13.63 -18.22
CA LEU A 65 1.32 14.50 -17.65
C LEU A 65 1.25 15.92 -18.26
N ASP A 66 0.94 16.05 -19.54
CA ASP A 66 0.75 17.33 -20.22
C ASP A 66 -0.62 17.96 -19.94
N GLY A 67 -1.58 17.20 -19.40
CA GLY A 67 -2.93 17.61 -19.08
C GLY A 67 -3.02 18.55 -17.86
N ASP A 68 -4.25 18.91 -17.50
CA ASP A 68 -4.52 19.94 -16.49
C ASP A 68 -4.84 19.39 -15.08
N ALA A 69 -4.64 18.07 -14.85
CA ALA A 69 -4.72 17.49 -13.51
C ALA A 69 -3.73 18.18 -12.56
N GLU A 70 -4.20 18.54 -11.37
CA GLU A 70 -3.41 19.17 -10.30
C GLU A 70 -2.84 18.13 -9.34
N VAL A 71 -3.55 17.00 -9.21
CA VAL A 71 -3.20 15.89 -8.31
C VAL A 71 -3.33 14.58 -9.08
N VAL A 72 -2.40 13.67 -8.88
CA VAL A 72 -2.49 12.29 -9.35
C VAL A 72 -2.61 11.35 -8.17
N VAL A 73 -3.69 10.58 -8.12
CA VAL A 73 -3.83 9.44 -7.23
C VAL A 73 -3.15 8.23 -7.87
N TYR A 74 -1.96 7.89 -7.39
CA TYR A 74 -1.17 6.78 -7.90
C TYR A 74 -1.44 5.50 -7.10
N ALA A 75 -2.13 4.54 -7.72
CA ALA A 75 -2.54 3.27 -7.11
C ALA A 75 -2.16 2.04 -7.96
N ALA A 76 -1.15 2.17 -8.83
CA ALA A 76 -0.63 1.04 -9.60
C ALA A 76 0.09 0.05 -8.70
N ALA A 77 -0.03 -1.26 -8.98
CA ALA A 77 0.63 -2.30 -8.21
C ALA A 77 2.15 -2.14 -8.24
N ALA A 78 2.78 -2.12 -7.07
CA ALA A 78 4.21 -1.87 -6.89
C ALA A 78 4.96 -3.02 -6.18
N ASN A 79 4.26 -4.06 -5.72
CA ASN A 79 4.84 -5.13 -4.89
C ASN A 79 6.07 -5.82 -5.54
N LEU A 80 6.07 -5.99 -6.86
CA LEU A 80 7.16 -6.61 -7.61
C LEU A 80 7.92 -5.61 -8.50
N ARG A 81 7.54 -4.34 -8.49
CA ARG A 81 8.13 -3.27 -9.31
C ARG A 81 8.23 -1.92 -8.57
N PRO A 82 8.77 -1.90 -7.35
CA PRO A 82 8.73 -0.68 -6.53
C PRO A 82 9.55 0.48 -7.12
N LEU A 83 10.68 0.21 -7.77
CA LEU A 83 11.51 1.25 -8.37
C LEU A 83 10.86 1.88 -9.61
N GLU A 84 10.18 1.08 -10.42
CA GLU A 84 9.41 1.58 -11.56
C GLU A 84 8.22 2.43 -11.10
N ALA A 85 7.55 2.04 -10.00
CA ALA A 85 6.50 2.84 -9.41
C ALA A 85 7.04 4.20 -8.89
N VAL A 86 8.23 4.21 -8.31
CA VAL A 86 8.93 5.45 -7.94
C VAL A 86 9.23 6.28 -9.19
N ALA A 87 9.71 5.69 -10.28
CA ALA A 87 9.99 6.39 -11.52
C ALA A 87 8.73 7.01 -12.14
N ASP A 88 7.60 6.29 -12.12
CA ASP A 88 6.29 6.83 -12.54
C ASP A 88 5.94 8.08 -11.70
N MET A 89 6.01 7.98 -10.37
CA MET A 89 5.70 9.08 -9.46
C MET A 89 6.66 10.28 -9.61
N VAL A 90 7.94 10.03 -9.86
CA VAL A 90 8.94 11.06 -10.19
C VAL A 90 8.55 11.82 -11.45
N SER A 91 8.06 11.12 -12.49
CA SER A 91 7.60 11.77 -13.73
C SER A 91 6.41 12.69 -13.49
N ILE A 92 5.46 12.27 -12.64
CA ILE A 92 4.29 13.06 -12.25
C ILE A 92 4.70 14.32 -11.50
N LEU A 93 5.58 14.19 -10.51
CA LEU A 93 6.09 15.32 -9.71
C LEU A 93 6.84 16.33 -10.58
N ARG A 94 7.69 15.85 -11.51
CA ARG A 94 8.43 16.71 -12.46
C ARG A 94 7.51 17.45 -13.43
N ALA A 95 6.34 16.89 -13.73
CA ALA A 95 5.31 17.55 -14.52
C ALA A 95 4.52 18.61 -13.72
N GLY A 96 4.92 18.92 -12.49
CA GLY A 96 4.29 19.92 -11.64
C GLY A 96 2.95 19.47 -11.05
N LYS A 97 2.73 18.17 -10.89
CA LYS A 97 1.51 17.60 -10.32
C LYS A 97 1.78 16.98 -8.95
N ASN A 98 0.89 17.24 -7.98
CA ASN A 98 0.96 16.60 -6.67
C ASN A 98 0.68 15.11 -6.79
N VAL A 99 1.27 14.30 -5.93
CA VAL A 99 1.05 12.85 -5.88
C VAL A 99 0.50 12.44 -4.52
N VAL A 100 -0.60 11.71 -4.54
CA VAL A 100 -1.11 10.93 -3.40
C VAL A 100 -1.04 9.46 -3.79
N SER A 101 -0.30 8.65 -3.03
CA SER A 101 -0.07 7.24 -3.38
C SER A 101 -0.48 6.28 -2.27
N CYS A 102 -0.88 5.07 -2.66
CA CYS A 102 -1.00 3.90 -1.78
C CYS A 102 -0.15 2.72 -2.25
N SER A 103 0.80 2.94 -3.18
CA SER A 103 1.45 1.87 -3.95
C SER A 103 2.75 1.35 -3.36
N VAL A 104 3.60 2.20 -2.82
CA VAL A 104 4.90 1.83 -2.25
C VAL A 104 4.80 2.02 -0.74
N VAL A 105 4.38 0.98 -0.06
CA VAL A 105 4.03 0.95 1.37
C VAL A 105 5.07 1.63 2.28
N PRO A 106 6.38 1.35 2.18
CA PRO A 106 7.37 1.94 3.09
C PRO A 106 7.43 3.48 3.03
N LEU A 107 6.98 4.10 1.93
CA LEU A 107 7.00 5.55 1.76
C LEU A 107 6.01 6.32 2.66
N VAL A 108 5.22 5.62 3.50
CA VAL A 108 4.42 6.27 4.56
C VAL A 108 5.31 7.00 5.57
N TYR A 109 6.56 6.53 5.75
CA TYR A 109 7.57 7.20 6.57
C TYR A 109 8.93 7.23 5.85
N PRO A 110 9.12 8.18 4.91
CA PRO A 110 10.31 8.25 4.05
C PRO A 110 11.64 8.33 4.81
N ASN A 111 11.64 8.87 6.04
CA ASN A 111 12.86 9.02 6.85
C ASN A 111 13.49 7.68 7.28
N ALA A 112 12.78 6.57 7.16
CA ALA A 112 13.28 5.23 7.46
C ALA A 112 13.39 4.35 6.20
N VAL A 113 13.38 4.96 5.01
CA VAL A 113 13.46 4.26 3.72
C VAL A 113 14.78 4.60 3.03
N ASP A 114 15.32 3.64 2.29
CA ASP A 114 16.56 3.83 1.51
C ASP A 114 16.45 5.04 0.57
N SER A 115 17.54 5.79 0.48
CA SER A 115 17.65 7.00 -0.33
C SER A 115 17.40 6.74 -1.82
N ALA A 116 17.63 5.53 -2.32
CA ALA A 116 17.30 5.15 -3.70
C ALA A 116 15.81 5.31 -4.03
N PHE A 117 14.92 5.18 -3.03
CA PHE A 117 13.49 5.42 -3.18
C PHE A 117 13.10 6.87 -2.92
N THR A 118 13.71 7.50 -1.91
CA THR A 118 13.24 8.80 -1.38
C THR A 118 13.88 10.00 -2.06
N ASP A 119 15.19 9.95 -2.39
CA ASP A 119 15.88 11.07 -3.01
C ASP A 119 15.29 11.48 -4.37
N PRO A 120 14.99 10.55 -5.31
CA PRO A 120 14.39 10.91 -6.58
C PRO A 120 13.01 11.59 -6.44
N LEU A 121 12.20 11.13 -5.48
CA LEU A 121 10.87 11.70 -5.20
C LEU A 121 10.99 13.11 -4.59
N ARG A 122 11.85 13.27 -3.59
CA ARG A 122 12.12 14.58 -2.97
C ARG A 122 12.60 15.59 -3.99
N ASP A 123 13.60 15.22 -4.79
CA ASP A 123 14.22 16.13 -5.77
C ASP A 123 13.20 16.48 -6.87
N ALA A 124 12.37 15.54 -7.31
CA ALA A 124 11.31 15.80 -8.27
C ALA A 124 10.21 16.72 -7.71
N ALA A 125 9.79 16.50 -6.46
CA ALA A 125 8.79 17.34 -5.79
C ALA A 125 9.27 18.78 -5.62
N LEU A 126 10.55 18.96 -5.19
CA LEU A 126 11.15 20.27 -5.07
C LEU A 126 11.29 20.97 -6.43
N ALA A 127 11.74 20.26 -7.47
CA ALA A 127 11.85 20.80 -8.82
C ALA A 127 10.52 21.20 -9.43
N GLY A 128 9.47 20.41 -9.19
CA GLY A 128 8.10 20.67 -9.66
C GLY A 128 7.32 21.68 -8.81
N GLY A 129 7.83 22.05 -7.62
CA GLY A 129 7.11 22.91 -6.67
C GLY A 129 5.83 22.28 -6.13
N VAL A 130 5.80 20.94 -5.99
CA VAL A 130 4.63 20.12 -5.63
C VAL A 130 4.92 19.20 -4.45
N SER A 131 3.88 18.50 -3.99
CA SER A 131 3.95 17.62 -2.82
C SER A 131 3.78 16.15 -3.20
N PHE A 132 4.44 15.29 -2.43
CA PHE A 132 4.27 13.84 -2.45
C PHE A 132 3.75 13.38 -1.09
N PHE A 133 2.74 12.51 -1.10
CA PHE A 133 2.18 11.90 0.10
C PHE A 133 1.81 10.44 -0.14
N THR A 134 2.24 9.55 0.74
CA THR A 134 1.83 8.14 0.75
C THR A 134 0.98 7.85 1.96
N THR A 135 -0.14 7.15 1.75
CA THR A 135 -1.09 6.74 2.78
C THR A 135 -1.82 5.47 2.38
N GLY A 136 -2.59 4.91 3.27
CA GLY A 136 -3.41 3.72 3.06
C GLY A 136 -4.18 3.37 4.32
N ILE A 137 -4.63 2.14 4.44
CA ILE A 137 -5.20 1.60 5.68
C ILE A 137 -4.08 0.96 6.51
N ASP A 138 -3.36 0.02 5.92
CA ASP A 138 -2.23 -0.66 6.52
C ASP A 138 -1.08 -0.73 5.47
N SER A 139 -0.13 0.11 5.60
CA SER A 139 0.10 1.23 6.51
C SER A 139 -0.53 2.54 5.98
N GLY A 140 -0.54 3.57 6.80
CA GLY A 140 -1.00 4.92 6.46
C GLY A 140 -2.15 5.41 7.37
N PHE A 141 -2.78 4.51 8.15
CA PHE A 141 -3.82 4.86 9.11
C PHE A 141 -3.85 3.92 10.32
N ALA A 142 -4.13 2.63 10.11
CA ALA A 142 -4.42 1.69 11.20
C ALA A 142 -3.21 1.39 12.09
N ASN A 143 -2.02 1.34 11.48
CA ASN A 143 -0.78 0.95 12.17
C ASN A 143 0.13 2.15 12.51
N ASP A 144 -0.24 3.36 12.15
CA ASP A 144 0.55 4.57 12.39
C ASP A 144 -0.29 5.73 12.94
N VAL A 145 -1.18 6.32 12.16
CA VAL A 145 -1.98 7.48 12.58
C VAL A 145 -2.85 7.15 13.78
N LEU A 146 -3.56 6.02 13.75
CA LEU A 146 -4.46 5.61 14.83
C LEU A 146 -3.73 5.32 16.14
N PRO A 147 -2.65 4.51 16.20
CA PRO A 147 -1.86 4.32 17.42
C PRO A 147 -1.29 5.63 17.97
N LEU A 148 -0.77 6.52 17.11
CA LEU A 148 -0.28 7.83 17.54
C LEU A 148 -1.39 8.71 18.13
N ALA A 149 -2.57 8.75 17.51
CA ALA A 149 -3.71 9.48 18.05
C ALA A 149 -4.15 8.92 19.41
N LEU A 150 -4.22 7.59 19.54
CA LEU A 150 -4.60 6.92 20.79
C LEU A 150 -3.53 7.07 21.89
N SER A 151 -2.27 7.26 21.56
CA SER A 151 -1.20 7.49 22.53
C SER A 151 -1.46 8.72 23.42
N GLY A 152 -2.19 9.72 22.90
CA GLY A 152 -2.53 10.94 23.62
C GLY A 152 -3.45 10.74 24.84
N VAL A 153 -4.12 9.57 24.97
CA VAL A 153 -4.95 9.26 26.15
C VAL A 153 -4.18 8.52 27.25
N SER A 154 -2.92 8.19 27.02
CA SER A 154 -2.04 7.50 27.97
C SER A 154 -0.98 8.44 28.52
N ARG A 155 -0.77 8.40 29.84
CA ARG A 155 0.26 9.21 30.50
C ARG A 155 1.66 8.63 30.29
N ASN A 156 1.78 7.31 30.40
CA ASN A 156 3.02 6.57 30.22
C ASN A 156 2.73 5.41 29.26
N ILE A 157 3.65 5.16 28.35
CA ILE A 157 3.55 4.08 27.35
C ILE A 157 4.84 3.27 27.47
N ASP A 158 4.71 2.03 27.94
CA ASP A 158 5.83 1.09 28.04
C ASP A 158 5.99 0.28 26.76
N SER A 159 4.88 0.02 26.06
CA SER A 159 4.88 -0.70 24.78
C SER A 159 3.62 -0.42 23.97
N ILE A 160 3.71 -0.59 22.65
CA ILE A 160 2.56 -0.58 21.74
C ILE A 160 2.57 -1.86 20.92
N ARG A 161 1.43 -2.55 20.91
CA ARG A 161 1.18 -3.66 19.98
C ARG A 161 0.02 -3.31 19.07
N MET A 162 0.26 -3.40 17.77
CA MET A 162 -0.74 -3.23 16.73
C MET A 162 -0.97 -4.60 16.10
N THR A 163 -2.20 -5.09 16.14
CA THR A 163 -2.55 -6.37 15.53
C THR A 163 -3.58 -6.14 14.43
N GLU A 164 -3.21 -6.54 13.21
CA GLU A 164 -4.14 -6.68 12.11
C GLU A 164 -4.53 -8.14 11.93
N MET A 165 -5.82 -8.38 11.73
CA MET A 165 -6.32 -9.70 11.35
C MET A 165 -7.16 -9.54 10.08
N PHE A 166 -6.66 -10.08 8.96
CA PHE A 166 -7.31 -9.95 7.67
C PHE A 166 -7.73 -11.31 7.10
N ASN A 167 -9.00 -11.38 6.66
CA ASN A 167 -9.54 -12.57 6.00
C ASN A 167 -9.34 -12.48 4.47
N TYR A 168 -8.36 -13.20 3.96
CA TYR A 168 -8.07 -13.29 2.53
C TYR A 168 -9.01 -14.22 1.74
N GLY A 169 -9.89 -14.95 2.42
CA GLY A 169 -10.86 -15.84 1.77
C GLY A 169 -11.77 -15.13 0.76
N THR A 170 -12.03 -13.83 0.97
CA THR A 170 -12.84 -13.00 0.04
C THR A 170 -12.01 -12.03 -0.79
N TYR A 171 -10.67 -12.06 -0.67
CA TYR A 171 -9.81 -11.12 -1.37
C TYR A 171 -9.75 -11.43 -2.87
N PRO A 172 -10.08 -10.47 -3.76
CA PRO A 172 -10.29 -10.76 -5.18
C PRO A 172 -9.01 -11.00 -5.98
N ASP A 173 -7.85 -10.62 -5.43
CA ASP A 173 -6.57 -10.78 -6.09
C ASP A 173 -5.97 -12.16 -5.84
N ARG A 174 -6.17 -13.07 -6.79
CA ARG A 174 -5.65 -14.45 -6.71
C ARG A 174 -4.13 -14.51 -6.64
N ALA A 175 -3.42 -13.61 -7.34
CA ALA A 175 -1.96 -13.59 -7.31
C ALA A 175 -1.45 -13.22 -5.91
N ALA A 176 -2.07 -12.24 -5.26
CA ALA A 176 -1.75 -11.90 -3.88
C ALA A 176 -1.94 -13.09 -2.93
N VAL A 177 -3.07 -13.82 -3.06
CA VAL A 177 -3.41 -14.94 -2.17
C VAL A 177 -2.50 -16.16 -2.40
N TYR A 178 -2.35 -16.59 -3.67
CA TYR A 178 -1.72 -17.89 -3.96
C TYR A 178 -0.23 -17.80 -4.30
N GLU A 179 0.24 -16.66 -4.83
CA GLU A 179 1.64 -16.50 -5.25
C GLU A 179 2.43 -15.70 -4.22
N ILE A 180 1.90 -14.56 -3.74
CA ILE A 180 2.61 -13.70 -2.79
C ILE A 180 2.54 -14.28 -1.37
N LEU A 181 1.34 -14.63 -0.87
CA LEU A 181 1.14 -15.23 0.46
C LEU A 181 1.36 -16.74 0.46
N GLY A 182 1.22 -17.41 -0.69
CA GLY A 182 1.41 -18.85 -0.84
C GLY A 182 0.29 -19.71 -0.26
N PHE A 183 -0.93 -19.18 -0.10
CA PHE A 183 -2.07 -19.97 0.39
C PHE A 183 -2.40 -21.08 -0.61
N GLY A 184 -2.78 -22.27 -0.10
CA GLY A 184 -2.99 -23.45 -0.93
C GLY A 184 -1.71 -24.13 -1.43
N GLN A 185 -0.52 -23.56 -1.15
CA GLN A 185 0.76 -24.16 -1.47
C GLN A 185 1.28 -25.04 -0.34
N PRO A 186 2.19 -26.00 -0.62
CA PRO A 186 2.85 -26.78 0.44
C PRO A 186 3.59 -25.88 1.45
N PRO A 187 3.73 -26.30 2.73
CA PRO A 187 4.38 -25.49 3.78
C PRO A 187 5.80 -25.03 3.44
N GLU A 188 6.53 -25.78 2.61
CA GLU A 188 7.89 -25.47 2.15
C GLU A 188 7.94 -24.49 0.97
N PHE A 189 6.79 -24.10 0.39
CA PHE A 189 6.73 -23.16 -0.72
C PHE A 189 7.39 -21.82 -0.36
N ALA A 190 8.25 -21.32 -1.23
CA ALA A 190 8.95 -20.04 -1.03
C ALA A 190 8.03 -18.88 -1.39
N ALA A 191 7.02 -18.63 -0.55
CA ALA A 191 6.14 -17.47 -0.72
C ALA A 191 6.94 -16.16 -0.62
N PHE A 192 6.67 -15.21 -1.51
CA PHE A 192 7.37 -13.92 -1.52
C PHE A 192 7.22 -13.18 -0.17
N ALA A 193 6.01 -13.16 0.38
CA ALA A 193 5.74 -12.51 1.66
C ALA A 193 6.44 -13.16 2.87
N ALA A 194 6.92 -14.42 2.73
CA ALA A 194 7.69 -15.11 3.75
C ALA A 194 9.21 -15.01 3.54
N THR A 195 9.66 -14.25 2.53
CA THR A 195 11.09 -14.00 2.31
C THR A 195 11.62 -13.09 3.40
N PRO A 196 12.74 -13.48 4.11
CA PRO A 196 13.31 -12.64 5.16
C PRO A 196 13.57 -11.20 4.71
N GLY A 197 13.16 -10.24 5.52
CA GLY A 197 13.32 -8.81 5.26
C GLY A 197 12.21 -8.17 4.39
N VAL A 198 11.35 -8.94 3.75
CA VAL A 198 10.24 -8.38 2.94
C VAL A 198 9.24 -7.66 3.83
N PHE A 199 8.88 -8.26 4.96
CA PHE A 199 7.95 -7.63 5.89
C PHE A 199 8.59 -6.42 6.60
N THR A 200 9.86 -6.52 6.99
CA THR A 200 10.63 -5.40 7.54
C THR A 200 10.75 -4.26 6.52
N PHE A 201 11.01 -4.54 5.25
CA PHE A 201 11.04 -3.52 4.21
C PHE A 201 9.70 -2.77 4.10
N GLY A 202 8.57 -3.50 4.07
CA GLY A 202 7.25 -2.92 3.92
C GLY A 202 6.80 -2.11 5.14
N TRP A 203 6.92 -2.68 6.33
CA TRP A 203 6.29 -2.15 7.55
C TRP A 203 7.27 -1.69 8.63
N GLY A 204 8.56 -1.93 8.49
CA GLY A 204 9.57 -1.38 9.40
C GLY A 204 9.50 0.15 9.54
N PRO A 205 9.32 0.93 8.45
CA PRO A 205 9.13 2.37 8.53
C PRO A 205 7.98 2.82 9.43
N VAL A 206 6.89 2.05 9.53
CA VAL A 206 5.77 2.32 10.45
C VAL A 206 6.22 2.30 11.91
N LEU A 207 7.03 1.31 12.30
CA LEU A 207 7.56 1.23 13.66
C LEU A 207 8.45 2.44 13.97
N HIS A 208 9.30 2.85 13.03
CA HIS A 208 10.13 4.06 13.16
C HIS A 208 9.28 5.34 13.26
N GLN A 209 8.18 5.42 12.51
CA GLN A 209 7.25 6.55 12.56
C GLN A 209 6.63 6.69 13.96
N ILE A 210 6.13 5.57 14.53
CA ILE A 210 5.54 5.55 15.86
C ILE A 210 6.58 5.92 16.91
N ALA A 211 7.77 5.32 16.86
CA ALA A 211 8.85 5.63 17.79
C ALA A 211 9.22 7.12 17.75
N THR A 212 9.37 7.69 16.55
CA THR A 212 9.66 9.11 16.39
C THR A 212 8.54 10.00 16.92
N GLY A 213 7.28 9.64 16.66
CA GLY A 213 6.10 10.35 17.16
C GLY A 213 6.00 10.37 18.70
N LEU A 214 6.54 9.33 19.35
CA LEU A 214 6.63 9.21 20.80
C LEU A 214 7.94 9.75 21.39
N GLY A 215 8.80 10.37 20.57
CA GLY A 215 10.05 10.97 21.04
C GLY A 215 11.16 9.94 21.37
N THR A 216 11.06 8.74 20.84
CA THR A 216 12.09 7.67 21.01
C THR A 216 12.61 7.18 19.66
N ARG A 217 13.54 6.24 19.68
CA ARG A 217 14.16 5.65 18.50
C ARG A 217 14.27 4.15 18.64
N ILE A 218 14.01 3.42 17.58
CA ILE A 218 14.25 1.99 17.47
C ILE A 218 15.73 1.74 17.17
N ASP A 219 16.32 0.81 17.92
CA ASP A 219 17.72 0.40 17.76
C ASP A 219 17.85 -0.82 16.86
N ASP A 220 16.85 -1.73 16.91
CA ASP A 220 16.82 -2.98 16.14
C ASP A 220 15.39 -3.41 15.84
N ILE A 221 15.20 -4.16 14.75
CA ILE A 221 13.92 -4.76 14.37
C ILE A 221 14.15 -6.26 14.14
N ALA A 222 13.42 -7.09 14.88
CA ALA A 222 13.32 -8.51 14.61
C ALA A 222 12.05 -8.83 13.80
N GLU A 223 12.19 -9.70 12.81
CA GLU A 223 11.12 -10.22 11.97
C GLU A 223 10.90 -11.70 12.23
N THR A 224 9.64 -12.12 12.38
CA THR A 224 9.26 -13.53 12.39
C THR A 224 8.09 -13.77 11.46
N VAL A 225 8.13 -14.89 10.74
CA VAL A 225 7.04 -15.31 9.85
C VAL A 225 6.70 -16.76 10.15
N GLU A 226 5.44 -17.00 10.50
CA GLU A 226 4.89 -18.32 10.77
C GLU A 226 3.84 -18.65 9.70
N ARG A 227 3.95 -19.85 9.11
CA ARG A 227 2.98 -20.38 8.14
C ARG A 227 2.14 -21.45 8.82
N ILE A 228 0.84 -21.34 8.72
CA ILE A 228 -0.13 -22.21 9.40
C ILE A 228 -0.84 -23.04 8.36
N PRO A 229 -0.68 -24.38 8.36
CA PRO A 229 -1.38 -25.23 7.40
C PRO A 229 -2.87 -25.39 7.77
N ALA A 230 -3.67 -25.66 6.75
CA ALA A 230 -5.08 -26.02 6.93
C ALA A 230 -5.21 -27.39 7.65
N GLU A 231 -6.02 -27.48 8.68
CA GLU A 231 -6.36 -28.76 9.32
C GLU A 231 -7.26 -29.62 8.44
N GLU A 232 -8.19 -29.00 7.71
CA GLU A 232 -9.10 -29.62 6.75
C GLU A 232 -9.19 -28.83 5.45
N SER A 233 -9.63 -29.50 4.38
CA SER A 233 -9.81 -28.83 3.09
C SER A 233 -11.05 -27.96 3.09
N PHE A 234 -10.99 -26.79 2.45
CA PHE A 234 -12.14 -25.90 2.28
C PHE A 234 -12.05 -25.11 0.98
N ASP A 235 -13.20 -24.60 0.54
CA ASP A 235 -13.32 -23.76 -0.64
C ASP A 235 -13.45 -22.28 -0.24
N THR A 236 -12.84 -21.41 -1.06
CA THR A 236 -13.01 -19.97 -0.98
C THR A 236 -13.53 -19.45 -2.32
N PRO A 237 -14.10 -18.25 -2.41
CA PRO A 237 -14.48 -17.64 -3.68
C PRO A 237 -13.35 -17.57 -4.70
N THR A 238 -12.09 -17.56 -4.27
CA THR A 238 -10.92 -17.46 -5.14
C THR A 238 -10.28 -18.81 -5.47
N GLY A 239 -10.63 -19.90 -4.77
CA GLY A 239 -10.10 -21.24 -5.04
C GLY A 239 -10.19 -22.20 -3.87
N HIS A 240 -9.58 -23.38 -4.04
CA HIS A 240 -9.55 -24.47 -3.08
C HIS A 240 -8.27 -24.44 -2.25
N ILE A 241 -8.39 -24.65 -0.93
CA ILE A 241 -7.28 -24.84 0.01
C ILE A 241 -7.36 -26.29 0.50
N ALA A 242 -6.38 -27.08 0.18
CA ALA A 242 -6.31 -28.48 0.60
C ALA A 242 -5.75 -28.61 2.03
N ALA A 243 -6.21 -29.62 2.77
CA ALA A 243 -5.64 -29.94 4.07
C ALA A 243 -4.11 -30.13 3.98
N GLY A 244 -3.37 -29.60 4.96
CA GLY A 244 -1.92 -29.63 5.01
C GLY A 244 -1.21 -28.55 4.16
N THR A 245 -1.95 -27.77 3.35
CA THR A 245 -1.38 -26.62 2.62
C THR A 245 -1.50 -25.34 3.46
N ILE A 246 -0.70 -24.31 3.12
CA ILE A 246 -0.73 -23.03 3.83
C ILE A 246 -2.12 -22.42 3.75
N ALA A 247 -2.74 -22.13 4.90
CA ALA A 247 -4.05 -21.49 5.00
C ALA A 247 -4.00 -20.15 5.74
N ALA A 248 -2.93 -19.91 6.51
CA ALA A 248 -2.71 -18.63 7.17
C ALA A 248 -1.21 -18.33 7.30
N MET A 249 -0.91 -17.06 7.48
CA MET A 249 0.44 -16.58 7.76
C MET A 249 0.37 -15.54 8.87
N ARG A 250 1.25 -15.65 9.85
CA ARG A 250 1.46 -14.64 10.87
C ARG A 250 2.83 -14.03 10.68
N SER A 251 2.88 -12.73 10.44
CA SER A 251 4.11 -11.96 10.30
C SER A 251 4.19 -10.95 11.44
N THR A 252 5.30 -10.97 12.18
CA THR A 252 5.48 -10.07 13.33
C THR A 252 6.79 -9.30 13.17
N LEU A 253 6.73 -7.97 13.32
CA LEU A 253 7.89 -7.12 13.53
C LEU A 253 7.93 -6.69 15.00
N THR A 254 9.10 -6.79 15.60
CA THR A 254 9.35 -6.29 16.96
C THR A 254 10.46 -5.26 16.92
N GLY A 255 10.12 -4.01 17.19
CA GLY A 255 11.07 -2.91 17.35
C GLY A 255 11.56 -2.82 18.79
N TYR A 256 12.86 -2.74 18.96
CA TYR A 256 13.54 -2.67 20.26
C TYR A 256 14.01 -1.25 20.55
N VAL A 257 13.86 -0.84 21.81
CA VAL A 257 14.40 0.41 22.37
C VAL A 257 15.24 0.03 23.59
N ASP A 258 16.52 0.36 23.57
CA ASP A 258 17.50 -0.03 24.62
C ASP A 258 17.45 -1.54 24.92
N GLY A 259 17.33 -2.36 23.86
CA GLY A 259 17.25 -3.82 23.96
C GLY A 259 15.92 -4.37 24.49
N THR A 260 14.93 -3.51 24.76
CA THR A 260 13.60 -3.91 25.24
C THR A 260 12.61 -3.95 24.08
N PRO A 261 11.81 -5.04 23.89
CA PRO A 261 10.77 -5.09 22.88
C PRO A 261 9.67 -4.08 23.23
N THR A 262 9.56 -3.02 22.43
CA THR A 262 8.71 -1.86 22.73
C THR A 262 7.56 -1.70 21.73
N PHE A 263 7.84 -1.89 20.42
CA PHE A 263 6.85 -1.74 19.39
C PHE A 263 6.65 -3.06 18.64
N VAL A 264 5.42 -3.54 18.58
CA VAL A 264 5.11 -4.81 17.91
C VAL A 264 4.02 -4.58 16.88
N LEU A 265 4.31 -4.94 15.63
CA LEU A 265 3.36 -5.03 14.55
C LEU A 265 3.12 -6.53 14.25
N ASP A 266 1.87 -6.95 14.30
CA ASP A 266 1.49 -8.37 14.24
C ASP A 266 0.38 -8.56 13.21
N HIS A 267 0.71 -9.08 12.03
CA HIS A 267 -0.23 -9.35 10.96
C HIS A 267 -0.64 -10.82 10.96
N VAL A 268 -1.94 -11.05 11.02
CA VAL A 268 -2.56 -12.38 10.89
C VAL A 268 -3.37 -12.41 9.60
N SER A 269 -2.75 -12.92 8.53
CA SER A 269 -3.37 -13.17 7.23
C SER A 269 -3.96 -14.58 7.19
N ARG A 270 -5.30 -14.73 7.00
CA ARG A 270 -5.98 -16.03 7.05
C ARG A 270 -7.14 -16.12 6.07
#